data_3f7ddec44287e669e17a50c78e9e3032
#
_entry.id   3f7ddec44287e669e17a50c78e9e3032
#
_cell.length_a   1.000
_cell.length_b   1.000
_cell.length_c   1.000
_cell.angle_alpha   90.00
_cell.angle_beta   90.00
_cell.angle_gamma   90.00
#
_symmetry.space_group_name_H-M   'P 1'
#
loop_
_entity.id
_entity.type
_entity.pdbx_description
1 polymer ?
#
loop_
_entity_poly.entity_id
_entity_poly.type
_entity_poly.pdbx_seq_one_letter_code
_entity_poly.pdbx_strand_id
1 'polypeptide(L)'
;MSKHTERPQGGSTRRHFLKTTAGAAAATTALGFPFIRDAEAATLELRWLGWEHYNVKELTAAFEQEHGVKVSAGFFDGNSEAYNKLRAGGTQDFDLVMADGFWPRLYAKQGLVQPVDYDRLSNLEQVFDDFLPPKFTLLQEEGGEGMIAAPNCWGGYGFTINTEQVAAEDQETVGLLFNEKYKGHLSTSARFEENIALAGILAAHEMGTIDAERPDGKPFNPYVLTDEELARCKELLIRQKGLLVTRWNDEDTLERLLRAGVVWASPEWSGIYRRIHFDHLDGKSPLKMRHVLKPAEGGLGWVDQWSITSGVTDSEKLEVAHEWINFRLSRENMKTVAMEIGWAPTVDVRDMLPERYVETLFLNETAAIHGLYQFDAPSSPEKWERIWSEVEAA
;
A
#
# COMPACT_ATOMS: atom_id res chain seq x y z
N MET A 1 47.94 -21.70 41.95
CA MET A 1 48.95 -22.17 40.99
C MET A 1 48.51 -21.53 39.66
N SER A 2 48.92 -20.33 39.36
CA SER A 2 50.14 -19.84 38.73
C SER A 2 50.51 -20.56 37.45
N LYS A 3 50.33 -19.86 36.32
CA LYS A 3 51.38 -19.44 35.41
C LYS A 3 50.89 -18.47 34.36
N HIS A 4 51.48 -17.28 34.41
CA HIS A 4 51.63 -16.30 33.32
C HIS A 4 52.42 -16.87 32.13
N THR A 5 52.20 -16.31 30.95
CA THR A 5 53.22 -15.90 29.96
C THR A 5 52.49 -15.08 28.86
N GLU A 6 52.61 -13.83 28.82
CA GLU A 6 53.50 -12.85 28.18
C GLU A 6 53.38 -12.80 26.63
N ARG A 7 53.06 -11.57 26.20
CA ARG A 7 53.17 -11.05 24.82
C ARG A 7 54.64 -10.92 24.38
N PRO A 8 54.90 -10.73 23.09
CA PRO A 8 55.61 -9.52 22.78
C PRO A 8 54.96 -8.64 21.68
N GLN A 9 55.12 -7.36 21.91
CA GLN A 9 54.99 -6.26 20.96
C GLN A 9 56.17 -6.25 19.99
N GLY A 10 55.95 -5.75 18.76
CA GLY A 10 56.99 -5.41 17.83
C GLY A 10 56.45 -4.50 16.73
N GLY A 11 56.50 -3.19 17.00
CA GLY A 11 56.27 -2.18 16.00
C GLY A 11 57.49 -1.99 15.12
N SER A 12 57.28 -1.66 13.83
CA SER A 12 58.31 -1.03 13.00
C SER A 12 57.73 0.01 12.05
N THR A 13 58.31 1.12 12.14
CA THR A 13 58.07 2.46 11.61
C THR A 13 58.31 2.59 10.13
N ARG A 14 57.62 3.61 9.60
CA ARG A 14 57.82 4.25 8.27
C ARG A 14 59.29 4.68 8.04
N ARG A 15 59.64 4.74 6.76
CA ARG A 15 60.74 5.47 6.04
C ARG A 15 61.86 4.63 5.47
N HIS A 16 62.09 4.98 4.24
CA HIS A 16 63.26 4.85 3.33
C HIS A 16 63.09 3.81 2.25
N PHE A 17 62.83 4.34 1.01
CA PHE A 17 63.82 4.24 -0.06
C PHE A 17 63.47 5.21 -1.21
N LEU A 18 64.12 6.33 -1.23
CA LEU A 18 64.39 7.13 -2.43
C LEU A 18 65.88 7.00 -2.69
N LYS A 19 66.26 6.54 -3.85
CA LYS A 19 67.33 7.14 -4.71
C LYS A 19 67.79 6.22 -5.86
N THR A 20 67.58 6.74 -7.04
CA THR A 20 68.49 6.81 -8.18
C THR A 20 68.96 5.52 -8.89
N THR A 21 68.65 5.41 -10.16
CA THR A 21 69.64 5.51 -11.23
C THR A 21 69.01 5.84 -12.60
N ALA A 22 69.61 6.79 -13.28
CA ALA A 22 69.35 7.18 -14.67
C ALA A 22 70.04 6.23 -15.66
N GLY A 23 69.46 6.06 -16.83
CA GLY A 23 70.27 5.65 -17.99
C GLY A 23 69.58 4.71 -18.96
N ALA A 24 69.46 5.23 -20.15
CA ALA A 24 69.42 4.58 -21.48
C ALA A 24 68.07 4.63 -22.22
N ALA A 25 68.01 5.52 -23.19
CA ALA A 25 66.99 5.59 -24.22
C ALA A 25 67.14 4.37 -25.17
N ALA A 26 66.02 3.68 -25.36
CA ALA A 26 65.81 2.85 -26.55
C ALA A 26 64.43 3.14 -27.09
N ALA A 27 64.39 3.81 -28.24
CA ALA A 27 63.17 4.04 -28.99
C ALA A 27 62.64 2.73 -29.55
N THR A 28 61.54 2.24 -29.00
CA THR A 28 60.68 1.25 -29.64
C THR A 28 59.35 1.91 -29.95
N THR A 29 59.08 2.05 -31.24
CA THR A 29 57.78 2.45 -31.80
C THR A 29 56.77 1.36 -31.37
N ALA A 30 56.08 1.62 -30.27
CA ALA A 30 54.90 0.88 -29.91
C ALA A 30 53.74 1.41 -30.75
N LEU A 31 53.29 0.62 -31.71
CA LEU A 31 51.99 0.74 -32.34
C LEU A 31 50.94 0.83 -31.23
N GLY A 32 50.39 2.02 -31.06
CA GLY A 32 49.26 2.25 -30.16
C GLY A 32 48.04 1.49 -30.67
N PHE A 33 47.78 0.34 -30.08
CA PHE A 33 46.41 -0.21 -30.11
C PHE A 33 45.58 0.77 -29.29
N PRO A 34 44.46 1.30 -29.84
CA PRO A 34 43.51 2.03 -29.01
C PRO A 34 42.99 0.99 -27.97
N PHE A 35 43.34 1.18 -26.71
CA PHE A 35 42.58 0.59 -25.62
C PHE A 35 41.19 1.21 -25.73
N ILE A 36 40.28 0.52 -26.42
CA ILE A 36 38.87 0.69 -26.23
C ILE A 36 38.65 0.16 -24.82
N ARG A 37 38.64 1.02 -23.82
CA ARG A 37 37.86 0.77 -22.63
C ARG A 37 36.44 0.72 -23.17
N ASP A 38 35.90 -0.44 -23.27
CA ASP A 38 34.45 -0.62 -23.14
C ASP A 38 34.12 0.02 -21.79
N ALA A 39 33.69 1.28 -21.82
CA ALA A 39 32.90 1.82 -20.75
C ALA A 39 31.66 0.89 -20.77
N GLU A 40 31.58 -0.08 -19.88
CA GLU A 40 30.30 -0.67 -19.52
C GLU A 40 29.44 0.56 -19.21
N ALA A 41 28.53 0.84 -20.13
CA ALA A 41 27.53 1.88 -19.90
C ALA A 41 26.86 1.46 -18.60
N ALA A 42 26.92 2.31 -17.59
CA ALA A 42 26.32 2.02 -16.29
C ALA A 42 24.87 1.64 -16.59
N THR A 43 24.50 0.39 -16.30
CA THR A 43 23.13 -0.09 -16.53
C THR A 43 22.21 0.85 -15.75
N LEU A 44 21.23 1.43 -16.43
CA LEU A 44 20.25 2.32 -15.80
C LEU A 44 19.55 1.56 -14.66
N GLU A 45 19.43 2.18 -13.51
CA GLU A 45 18.74 1.62 -12.35
C GLU A 45 17.45 2.39 -12.10
N LEU A 46 16.32 1.66 -12.05
CA LEU A 46 15.02 2.16 -11.64
C LEU A 46 14.75 1.72 -10.20
N ARG A 47 14.43 2.68 -9.33
CA ARG A 47 14.21 2.44 -7.90
C ARG A 47 12.80 2.84 -7.51
N TRP A 48 12.05 1.92 -6.92
CA TRP A 48 10.71 2.22 -6.46
C TRP A 48 10.56 2.04 -4.95
N LEU A 49 9.67 2.84 -4.34
CA LEU A 49 9.27 2.77 -2.95
C LEU A 49 7.81 2.32 -2.88
N GLY A 50 7.49 1.27 -2.13
CA GLY A 50 6.11 0.78 -2.06
C GLY A 50 5.90 -0.32 -1.03
N TRP A 51 4.76 -0.98 -1.13
CA TRP A 51 4.41 -2.13 -0.29
C TRP A 51 5.23 -3.36 -0.69
N GLU A 52 5.80 -4.07 0.31
CA GLU A 52 6.68 -5.22 0.07
C GLU A 52 6.01 -6.33 -0.76
N HIS A 53 4.71 -6.57 -0.56
CA HIS A 53 3.99 -7.63 -1.26
C HIS A 53 3.88 -7.43 -2.77
N TYR A 54 4.09 -6.20 -3.30
CA TYR A 54 4.17 -5.95 -4.74
C TYR A 54 5.53 -6.27 -5.37
N ASN A 55 6.52 -6.66 -4.55
CA ASN A 55 7.84 -7.06 -5.05
C ASN A 55 7.84 -8.51 -5.54
N VAL A 56 7.09 -8.77 -6.61
CA VAL A 56 7.07 -10.07 -7.30
C VAL A 56 8.33 -10.19 -8.14
N LYS A 57 9.24 -11.08 -7.72
CA LYS A 57 10.59 -11.21 -8.32
C LYS A 57 10.54 -11.57 -9.79
N GLU A 58 9.59 -12.41 -10.18
CA GLU A 58 9.40 -12.86 -11.56
C GLU A 58 9.02 -11.68 -12.47
N LEU A 59 8.15 -10.77 -12.01
CA LEU A 59 7.78 -9.57 -12.75
C LEU A 59 8.95 -8.59 -12.85
N THR A 60 9.69 -8.42 -11.76
CA THR A 60 10.89 -7.57 -11.76
C THR A 60 11.92 -8.10 -12.75
N ALA A 61 12.24 -9.40 -12.73
CA ALA A 61 13.20 -10.02 -13.64
C ALA A 61 12.77 -9.97 -15.11
N ALA A 62 11.46 -10.09 -15.38
CA ALA A 62 10.94 -9.97 -16.74
C ALA A 62 11.14 -8.55 -17.29
N PHE A 63 10.84 -7.53 -16.49
CA PHE A 63 11.07 -6.13 -16.88
C PHE A 63 12.56 -5.82 -17.10
N GLU A 64 13.43 -6.27 -16.19
CA GLU A 64 14.89 -6.10 -16.32
C GLU A 64 15.42 -6.72 -17.61
N GLN A 65 14.93 -7.90 -17.96
CA GLN A 65 15.33 -8.59 -19.18
C GLN A 65 14.83 -7.89 -20.45
N GLU A 66 13.60 -7.38 -20.42
CA GLU A 66 12.96 -6.72 -21.58
C GLU A 66 13.59 -5.37 -21.87
N HIS A 67 13.88 -4.57 -20.83
CA HIS A 67 14.33 -3.17 -20.97
C HIS A 67 15.85 -2.98 -20.76
N GLY A 68 16.59 -4.01 -20.36
CA GLY A 68 18.04 -3.92 -20.13
C GLY A 68 18.43 -3.02 -18.96
N VAL A 69 17.55 -2.84 -17.98
CA VAL A 69 17.72 -2.01 -16.81
C VAL A 69 17.80 -2.86 -15.54
N LYS A 70 18.22 -2.25 -14.43
CA LYS A 70 18.08 -2.86 -13.10
C LYS A 70 16.91 -2.22 -12.36
N VAL A 71 16.20 -3.03 -11.58
CA VAL A 71 15.10 -2.56 -10.73
C VAL A 71 15.38 -2.91 -9.28
N SER A 72 15.30 -1.94 -8.40
CA SER A 72 15.42 -2.15 -6.96
C SER A 72 14.21 -1.56 -6.22
N ALA A 73 13.88 -2.14 -5.07
CA ALA A 73 12.72 -1.78 -4.27
C ALA A 73 13.12 -1.36 -2.87
N GLY A 74 12.52 -0.30 -2.37
CA GLY A 74 12.44 0.05 -0.96
C GLY A 74 11.02 -0.14 -0.44
N PHE A 75 10.87 -0.43 0.84
CA PHE A 75 9.57 -0.71 1.43
C PHE A 75 9.24 0.22 2.57
N PHE A 76 7.95 0.29 2.89
CA PHE A 76 7.40 1.01 4.02
C PHE A 76 6.21 0.24 4.62
N ASP A 77 5.88 0.53 5.87
CA ASP A 77 4.75 -0.07 6.57
C ASP A 77 3.47 0.77 6.48
N GLY A 78 3.56 2.00 5.95
CA GLY A 78 2.41 2.88 5.79
C GLY A 78 2.73 4.15 5.01
N ASN A 79 1.67 4.78 4.45
CA ASN A 79 1.82 5.99 3.63
C ASN A 79 2.51 7.16 4.35
N SER A 80 2.28 7.32 5.66
CA SER A 80 2.95 8.35 6.47
C SER A 80 4.47 8.18 6.49
N GLU A 81 4.96 6.94 6.53
CA GLU A 81 6.38 6.63 6.45
C GLU A 81 6.94 6.98 5.07
N ALA A 82 6.25 6.57 3.99
CA ALA A 82 6.61 6.91 2.62
C ALA A 82 6.70 8.43 2.43
N TYR A 83 5.69 9.17 2.89
CA TYR A 83 5.66 10.63 2.85
C TYR A 83 6.87 11.26 3.56
N ASN A 84 7.19 10.80 4.76
CA ASN A 84 8.32 11.32 5.52
C ASN A 84 9.65 10.98 4.85
N LYS A 85 9.81 9.78 4.28
CA LYS A 85 11.00 9.40 3.49
C LYS A 85 11.18 10.32 2.28
N LEU A 86 10.12 10.54 1.49
CA LEU A 86 10.20 11.42 0.31
C LEU A 86 10.56 12.87 0.70
N ARG A 87 9.97 13.42 1.75
CA ARG A 87 10.27 14.76 2.27
C ARG A 87 11.70 14.89 2.81
N ALA A 88 12.26 13.84 3.34
CA ALA A 88 13.63 13.82 3.85
C ALA A 88 14.71 13.70 2.74
N GLY A 89 14.32 13.80 1.45
CA GLY A 89 15.20 13.71 0.31
C GLY A 89 15.04 12.42 -0.51
N GLY A 90 14.11 11.56 -0.13
CA GLY A 90 13.86 10.27 -0.79
C GLY A 90 13.47 10.38 -2.27
N THR A 91 13.05 11.57 -2.74
CA THR A 91 12.84 11.81 -4.18
C THR A 91 14.14 11.71 -5.01
N GLN A 92 15.31 11.76 -4.36
CA GLN A 92 16.62 11.50 -5.01
C GLN A 92 17.01 10.03 -4.92
N ASP A 93 16.41 9.29 -3.99
CA ASP A 93 16.71 7.88 -3.75
C ASP A 93 15.77 6.94 -4.51
N PHE A 94 14.53 7.38 -4.78
CA PHE A 94 13.49 6.60 -5.44
C PHE A 94 12.94 7.35 -6.65
N ASP A 95 12.77 6.63 -7.75
CA ASP A 95 12.27 7.13 -9.03
C ASP A 95 10.74 7.03 -9.11
N LEU A 96 10.17 6.01 -8.44
CA LEU A 96 8.74 5.77 -8.35
C LEU A 96 8.33 5.59 -6.89
N VAL A 97 7.10 5.96 -6.60
CA VAL A 97 6.45 5.66 -5.31
C VAL A 97 5.07 5.11 -5.56
N MET A 98 4.71 4.09 -4.79
CA MET A 98 3.33 3.60 -4.69
C MET A 98 2.72 4.19 -3.42
N ALA A 99 1.48 4.64 -3.51
CA ALA A 99 0.68 5.09 -2.37
C ALA A 99 -0.80 4.83 -2.67
N ASP A 100 -1.66 4.91 -1.68
CA ASP A 100 -3.09 4.70 -1.85
C ASP A 100 -3.93 5.94 -1.53
N GLY A 101 -5.21 5.89 -1.89
CA GLY A 101 -6.21 6.88 -1.54
C GLY A 101 -5.84 8.31 -1.94
N PHE A 102 -5.85 9.21 -0.98
CA PHE A 102 -5.55 10.63 -1.17
C PHE A 102 -4.05 10.98 -1.11
N TRP A 103 -3.20 10.05 -0.72
CA TRP A 103 -1.78 10.32 -0.51
C TRP A 103 -1.03 10.83 -1.74
N PRO A 104 -1.28 10.33 -2.98
CA PRO A 104 -0.64 10.89 -4.18
C PRO A 104 -0.93 12.39 -4.36
N ARG A 105 -2.14 12.85 -4.01
CA ARG A 105 -2.49 14.27 -4.04
C ARG A 105 -1.69 15.08 -3.02
N LEU A 106 -1.48 14.53 -1.82
CA LEU A 106 -0.63 15.19 -0.82
C LEU A 106 0.81 15.27 -1.32
N TYR A 107 1.33 14.21 -1.97
CA TYR A 107 2.66 14.23 -2.56
C TYR A 107 2.79 15.29 -3.66
N ALA A 108 1.82 15.39 -4.56
CA ALA A 108 1.79 16.40 -5.62
C ALA A 108 1.75 17.82 -5.05
N LYS A 109 0.90 18.07 -4.05
CA LYS A 109 0.80 19.37 -3.36
C LYS A 109 2.10 19.80 -2.70
N GLN A 110 2.94 18.84 -2.29
CA GLN A 110 4.26 19.09 -1.69
C GLN A 110 5.40 19.09 -2.72
N GLY A 111 5.11 18.92 -4.02
CA GLY A 111 6.12 18.85 -5.08
C GLY A 111 7.02 17.62 -5.01
N LEU A 112 6.53 16.53 -4.40
CA LEU A 112 7.30 15.27 -4.24
C LEU A 112 7.14 14.33 -5.44
N VAL A 113 6.07 14.49 -6.22
CA VAL A 113 5.81 13.75 -7.45
C VAL A 113 5.58 14.70 -8.61
N GLN A 114 5.74 14.20 -9.83
CA GLN A 114 5.56 14.94 -11.07
C GLN A 114 4.43 14.33 -11.91
N PRO A 115 3.94 15.00 -12.96
CA PRO A 115 2.91 14.49 -13.84
C PRO A 115 3.29 13.15 -14.47
N VAL A 116 2.29 12.26 -14.61
CA VAL A 116 2.36 11.00 -15.35
C VAL A 116 1.73 11.21 -16.71
N ASP A 117 2.48 10.95 -17.76
CA ASP A 117 2.01 11.07 -19.14
C ASP A 117 1.23 9.82 -19.55
N TYR A 118 -0.10 9.92 -19.57
CA TYR A 118 -0.99 8.81 -19.89
C TYR A 118 -0.91 8.36 -21.36
N ASP A 119 -0.45 9.22 -22.27
CA ASP A 119 -0.27 8.84 -23.68
C ASP A 119 0.87 7.80 -23.85
N ARG A 120 1.73 7.66 -22.84
CA ARG A 120 2.77 6.63 -22.77
C ARG A 120 2.30 5.29 -22.15
N LEU A 121 1.10 5.25 -21.61
CA LEU A 121 0.57 4.11 -20.87
C LEU A 121 -0.51 3.37 -21.69
N SER A 122 -0.09 2.64 -22.71
CA SER A 122 -1.03 1.94 -23.61
C SER A 122 -1.93 0.93 -22.89
N ASN A 123 -1.47 0.34 -21.78
CA ASN A 123 -2.26 -0.61 -21.00
C ASN A 123 -3.38 0.04 -20.16
N LEU A 124 -3.48 1.37 -20.11
CA LEU A 124 -4.63 2.05 -19.51
C LEU A 124 -5.96 1.71 -20.20
N GLU A 125 -5.93 1.34 -21.49
CA GLU A 125 -7.11 0.86 -22.22
C GLU A 125 -7.73 -0.41 -21.59
N GLN A 126 -6.97 -1.13 -20.77
CA GLN A 126 -7.40 -2.34 -20.08
C GLN A 126 -7.94 -2.08 -18.66
N VAL A 127 -7.77 -0.85 -18.16
CA VAL A 127 -8.24 -0.45 -16.83
C VAL A 127 -9.76 -0.27 -16.85
N PHE A 128 -10.43 -0.76 -15.82
CA PHE A 128 -11.88 -0.49 -15.68
C PHE A 128 -12.14 1.01 -15.57
N ASP A 129 -13.14 1.49 -16.25
CA ASP A 129 -13.57 2.90 -16.24
C ASP A 129 -13.81 3.45 -14.82
N ASP A 130 -14.16 2.57 -13.88
CA ASP A 130 -14.41 2.97 -12.49
C ASP A 130 -13.17 3.48 -11.76
N PHE A 131 -11.97 3.19 -12.28
CA PHE A 131 -10.69 3.65 -11.72
C PHE A 131 -10.01 4.74 -12.55
N LEU A 132 -10.69 5.30 -13.53
CA LEU A 132 -10.17 6.37 -14.38
C LEU A 132 -11.05 7.63 -14.30
N PRO A 133 -10.50 8.83 -14.57
CA PRO A 133 -11.29 10.03 -14.74
C PRO A 133 -12.31 9.87 -15.89
N PRO A 134 -13.52 10.48 -15.80
CA PRO A 134 -13.95 11.37 -14.71
C PRO A 134 -14.54 10.66 -13.48
N LYS A 135 -14.65 9.31 -13.49
CA LYS A 135 -15.28 8.57 -12.38
C LYS A 135 -14.38 8.51 -11.13
N PHE A 136 -13.08 8.35 -11.32
CA PHE A 136 -12.09 8.29 -10.22
C PHE A 136 -11.07 9.41 -10.38
N THR A 137 -11.30 10.52 -9.69
CA THR A 137 -10.50 11.74 -9.87
C THR A 137 -9.23 11.79 -9.02
N LEU A 138 -9.00 10.85 -8.08
CA LEU A 138 -7.83 10.88 -7.20
C LEU A 138 -6.50 10.68 -7.91
N LEU A 139 -6.53 10.22 -9.16
CA LEU A 139 -5.36 10.15 -10.04
C LEU A 139 -4.91 11.51 -10.55
N GLN A 140 -5.72 12.57 -10.34
CA GLN A 140 -5.48 13.91 -10.82
C GLN A 140 -5.06 14.85 -9.68
N GLU A 141 -4.36 15.92 -10.04
CA GLU A 141 -4.14 17.05 -9.13
C GLU A 141 -5.45 17.58 -8.56
N GLU A 142 -5.43 18.05 -7.34
CA GLU A 142 -6.63 18.64 -6.71
C GLU A 142 -7.04 19.92 -7.47
N GLY A 143 -8.23 19.88 -8.10
CA GLY A 143 -8.76 21.00 -8.88
C GLY A 143 -8.09 21.19 -10.25
N GLY A 144 -7.26 20.25 -10.72
CA GLY A 144 -6.58 20.23 -12.01
C GLY A 144 -6.97 19.01 -12.86
N GLU A 145 -6.47 19.01 -14.11
CA GLU A 145 -6.63 17.89 -15.04
C GLU A 145 -5.33 17.07 -15.19
N GLY A 146 -4.22 17.54 -14.60
CA GLY A 146 -2.91 16.88 -14.66
C GLY A 146 -2.94 15.54 -13.92
N MET A 147 -2.49 14.47 -14.60
CA MET A 147 -2.40 13.13 -14.00
C MET A 147 -1.14 13.05 -13.15
N ILE A 148 -1.27 12.63 -11.90
CA ILE A 148 -0.17 12.52 -10.92
C ILE A 148 0.12 11.07 -10.53
N ALA A 149 -0.76 10.16 -10.91
CA ALA A 149 -0.64 8.75 -10.60
C ALA A 149 -1.37 7.88 -11.62
N ALA A 150 -1.02 6.59 -11.68
CA ALA A 150 -1.72 5.56 -12.42
C ALA A 150 -2.25 4.49 -11.46
N PRO A 151 -3.48 3.96 -11.64
CA PRO A 151 -4.07 2.99 -10.71
C PRO A 151 -3.40 1.63 -10.86
N ASN A 152 -3.31 0.86 -9.77
CA ASN A 152 -2.70 -0.47 -9.76
C ASN A 152 -3.68 -1.54 -9.27
N CYS A 153 -3.94 -1.59 -7.98
CA CYS A 153 -4.90 -2.49 -7.34
C CYS A 153 -5.86 -1.71 -6.47
N TRP A 154 -6.97 -2.35 -6.09
CA TRP A 154 -7.98 -1.70 -5.27
C TRP A 154 -8.57 -2.67 -4.25
N GLY A 155 -9.29 -2.15 -3.27
CA GLY A 155 -10.05 -2.94 -2.34
C GLY A 155 -10.82 -2.11 -1.33
N GLY A 156 -11.54 -2.81 -0.46
CA GLY A 156 -12.18 -2.24 0.71
C GLY A 156 -11.60 -2.83 2.00
N TYR A 157 -11.51 -2.03 3.02
CA TYR A 157 -11.36 -2.49 4.39
C TYR A 157 -12.76 -2.85 4.91
N GLY A 158 -13.25 -3.99 4.41
CA GLY A 158 -14.59 -4.49 4.66
C GLY A 158 -14.65 -5.43 5.85
N PHE A 159 -15.79 -6.10 6.05
CA PHE A 159 -16.02 -6.98 7.19
C PHE A 159 -16.08 -8.43 6.76
N THR A 160 -15.15 -9.24 7.24
CA THR A 160 -15.20 -10.69 7.10
C THR A 160 -15.99 -11.27 8.27
N ILE A 161 -17.08 -11.95 7.93
CA ILE A 161 -18.07 -12.44 8.87
C ILE A 161 -18.34 -13.95 8.69
N ASN A 162 -18.57 -14.64 9.80
CA ASN A 162 -19.13 -15.98 9.79
C ASN A 162 -20.66 -15.90 9.68
N THR A 163 -21.21 -16.26 8.52
CA THR A 163 -22.64 -16.09 8.22
C THR A 163 -23.55 -17.02 9.03
N GLU A 164 -23.01 -18.06 9.67
CA GLU A 164 -23.76 -18.95 10.54
C GLU A 164 -23.85 -18.42 11.99
N GLN A 165 -23.01 -17.47 12.36
CA GLN A 165 -22.92 -16.89 13.70
C GLN A 165 -23.44 -15.45 13.78
N VAL A 166 -23.30 -14.68 12.71
CA VAL A 166 -23.78 -13.30 12.64
C VAL A 166 -25.14 -13.27 11.95
N ALA A 167 -26.15 -12.72 12.63
CA ALA A 167 -27.51 -12.63 12.10
C ALA A 167 -27.56 -11.78 10.82
N ALA A 168 -28.40 -12.14 9.87
CA ALA A 168 -28.45 -11.54 8.55
C ALA A 168 -28.69 -10.02 8.59
N GLU A 169 -29.55 -9.57 9.52
CA GLU A 169 -29.86 -8.16 9.72
C GLU A 169 -28.68 -7.31 10.25
N ASP A 170 -27.68 -7.96 10.85
CA ASP A 170 -26.49 -7.29 11.41
C ASP A 170 -25.28 -7.33 10.47
N GLN A 171 -25.35 -8.05 9.34
CA GLN A 171 -24.18 -8.32 8.50
C GLN A 171 -23.69 -7.11 7.69
N GLU A 172 -24.58 -6.18 7.34
CA GLU A 172 -24.28 -5.11 6.36
C GLU A 172 -24.18 -3.71 7.01
N THR A 173 -23.80 -3.63 8.29
CA THR A 173 -23.70 -2.37 9.01
C THR A 173 -22.36 -2.23 9.73
N VAL A 174 -21.81 -1.03 9.76
CA VAL A 174 -20.65 -0.68 10.62
C VAL A 174 -21.00 -0.92 12.09
N GLY A 175 -22.28 -0.77 12.46
CA GLY A 175 -22.79 -1.04 13.80
C GLY A 175 -22.51 -2.45 14.32
N LEU A 176 -22.28 -3.43 13.44
CA LEU A 176 -21.87 -4.80 13.81
C LEU A 176 -20.68 -4.80 14.77
N LEU A 177 -19.67 -3.99 14.50
CA LEU A 177 -18.42 -3.92 15.30
C LEU A 177 -18.63 -3.31 16.70
N PHE A 178 -19.80 -2.76 16.97
CA PHE A 178 -20.18 -2.10 18.23
C PHE A 178 -21.40 -2.77 18.92
N ASN A 179 -21.84 -3.94 18.40
CA ASN A 179 -23.05 -4.62 18.85
C ASN A 179 -22.73 -5.58 20.00
N GLU A 180 -23.31 -5.34 21.16
CA GLU A 180 -23.13 -6.16 22.38
C GLU A 180 -23.57 -7.63 22.21
N LYS A 181 -24.46 -7.91 21.25
CA LYS A 181 -24.89 -9.28 20.90
C LYS A 181 -23.70 -10.18 20.55
N TYR A 182 -22.63 -9.61 20.03
CA TYR A 182 -21.43 -10.33 19.58
C TYR A 182 -20.23 -10.16 20.50
N LYS A 183 -20.45 -9.73 21.73
CA LYS A 183 -19.39 -9.55 22.74
C LYS A 183 -18.57 -10.84 22.90
N GLY A 184 -17.25 -10.69 22.83
CA GLY A 184 -16.28 -11.80 22.91
C GLY A 184 -16.12 -12.58 21.60
N HIS A 185 -16.70 -12.07 20.48
CA HIS A 185 -16.58 -12.67 19.15
C HIS A 185 -16.23 -11.65 18.06
N LEU A 186 -15.90 -10.43 18.43
CA LEU A 186 -15.46 -9.37 17.52
C LEU A 186 -13.96 -9.16 17.63
N SER A 187 -13.34 -8.70 16.55
CA SER A 187 -11.96 -8.26 16.53
C SER A 187 -11.81 -7.06 15.58
N THR A 188 -10.77 -6.23 15.79
CA THR A 188 -10.39 -5.14 14.86
C THR A 188 -8.87 -5.11 14.74
N SER A 189 -8.33 -4.35 13.77
CA SER A 189 -6.89 -4.10 13.73
C SER A 189 -6.43 -3.26 14.93
N ALA A 190 -5.13 -3.30 15.23
CA ALA A 190 -4.52 -2.42 16.23
C ALA A 190 -4.21 -1.02 15.65
N ARG A 191 -4.43 -0.79 14.36
CA ARG A 191 -4.21 0.51 13.71
C ARG A 191 -5.31 1.49 14.10
N PHE A 192 -4.94 2.63 14.63
CA PHE A 192 -5.92 3.57 15.18
C PHE A 192 -6.69 4.32 14.10
N GLU A 193 -6.05 4.58 12.95
CA GLU A 193 -6.63 5.34 11.85
C GLU A 193 -7.91 4.68 11.32
N GLU A 194 -7.85 3.39 11.01
CA GLU A 194 -9.00 2.66 10.49
C GLU A 194 -10.10 2.52 11.55
N ASN A 195 -9.72 2.29 12.83
CA ASN A 195 -10.70 2.18 13.90
C ASN A 195 -11.44 3.49 14.15
N ILE A 196 -10.73 4.63 14.17
CA ILE A 196 -11.35 5.94 14.35
C ILE A 196 -12.19 6.31 13.12
N ALA A 197 -11.71 6.02 11.90
CA ALA A 197 -12.46 6.29 10.69
C ALA A 197 -13.77 5.48 10.62
N LEU A 198 -13.76 4.18 10.94
CA LEU A 198 -14.97 3.35 11.03
C LEU A 198 -15.92 3.83 12.12
N ALA A 199 -15.39 4.18 13.30
CA ALA A 199 -16.19 4.79 14.36
C ALA A 199 -16.76 6.16 13.95
N GLY A 200 -16.01 6.91 13.12
CA GLY A 200 -16.43 8.20 12.55
C GLY A 200 -17.60 8.07 11.59
N ILE A 201 -17.60 7.06 10.74
CA ILE A 201 -18.72 6.75 9.86
C ILE A 201 -19.98 6.46 10.69
N LEU A 202 -19.88 5.60 11.70
CA LEU A 202 -21.00 5.27 12.57
C LEU A 202 -21.47 6.49 13.39
N ALA A 203 -20.53 7.26 13.95
CA ALA A 203 -20.84 8.46 14.72
C ALA A 203 -21.60 9.49 13.88
N ALA A 204 -21.11 9.78 12.66
CA ALA A 204 -21.77 10.72 11.75
C ALA A 204 -23.16 10.23 11.32
N HIS A 205 -23.33 8.94 11.11
CA HIS A 205 -24.63 8.33 10.81
C HIS A 205 -25.60 8.49 12.00
N GLU A 206 -25.19 8.09 13.22
CA GLU A 206 -26.01 8.23 14.44
C GLU A 206 -26.38 9.68 14.77
N MET A 207 -25.46 10.62 14.48
CA MET A 207 -25.68 12.06 14.69
C MET A 207 -26.47 12.73 13.56
N GLY A 208 -26.70 12.03 12.43
CA GLY A 208 -27.33 12.59 11.23
C GLY A 208 -26.47 13.62 10.51
N THR A 209 -25.13 13.56 10.67
CA THR A 209 -24.17 14.51 10.07
C THR A 209 -23.49 13.98 8.82
N ILE A 210 -23.72 12.71 8.45
CA ILE A 210 -23.05 12.07 7.32
C ILE A 210 -23.39 12.75 5.97
N ASP A 211 -24.65 13.20 5.80
CA ASP A 211 -25.15 13.91 4.62
C ASP A 211 -25.27 15.41 4.85
N ALA A 212 -24.80 15.92 6.01
CA ALA A 212 -24.91 17.33 6.33
C ALA A 212 -23.89 18.15 5.52
N GLU A 213 -24.28 19.39 5.17
CA GLU A 213 -23.36 20.35 4.56
C GLU A 213 -22.20 20.66 5.52
N ARG A 214 -20.98 20.44 5.07
CA ARG A 214 -19.75 20.70 5.82
C ARG A 214 -19.32 22.15 5.66
N PRO A 215 -18.65 22.76 6.66
CA PRO A 215 -18.20 24.16 6.60
C PRO A 215 -17.26 24.46 5.40
N ASP A 216 -16.54 23.46 4.90
CA ASP A 216 -15.65 23.54 3.75
C ASP A 216 -16.36 23.26 2.41
N GLY A 217 -17.68 22.97 2.42
CA GLY A 217 -18.47 22.63 1.24
C GLY A 217 -18.15 21.28 0.64
N LYS A 218 -17.33 20.45 1.30
CA LYS A 218 -16.97 19.09 0.83
C LYS A 218 -17.93 18.04 1.41
N PRO A 219 -18.09 16.89 0.77
CA PRO A 219 -18.84 15.76 1.33
C PRO A 219 -18.16 15.24 2.60
N PHE A 220 -18.89 14.44 3.37
CA PHE A 220 -18.34 13.73 4.53
C PHE A 220 -17.09 12.95 4.16
N ASN A 221 -16.07 13.10 4.99
CA ASN A 221 -14.83 12.32 4.94
C ASN A 221 -14.51 11.85 6.37
N PRO A 222 -14.44 10.53 6.65
CA PRO A 222 -14.18 10.01 7.99
C PRO A 222 -12.79 10.37 8.54
N TYR A 223 -11.90 10.96 7.73
CA TYR A 223 -10.59 11.49 8.15
C TYR A 223 -10.64 13.00 8.50
N VAL A 224 -11.80 13.65 8.26
CA VAL A 224 -12.05 15.08 8.55
C VAL A 224 -13.25 15.20 9.49
N LEU A 225 -13.08 14.77 10.73
CA LEU A 225 -14.14 14.73 11.74
C LEU A 225 -14.17 16.03 12.56
N THR A 226 -15.37 16.48 12.92
CA THR A 226 -15.57 17.58 13.89
C THR A 226 -15.19 17.12 15.31
N ASP A 227 -15.06 18.08 16.24
CA ASP A 227 -14.75 17.74 17.64
C ASP A 227 -15.88 16.93 18.30
N GLU A 228 -17.14 17.19 17.93
CA GLU A 228 -18.30 16.43 18.39
C GLU A 228 -18.30 15.01 17.85
N GLU A 229 -18.00 14.82 16.56
CA GLU A 229 -17.88 13.49 15.96
C GLU A 229 -16.72 12.72 16.58
N LEU A 230 -15.56 13.36 16.80
CA LEU A 230 -14.42 12.74 17.48
C LEU A 230 -14.73 12.35 18.94
N ALA A 231 -15.50 13.17 19.64
CA ALA A 231 -15.95 12.84 21.00
C ALA A 231 -16.86 11.60 20.97
N ARG A 232 -17.79 11.53 19.99
CA ARG A 232 -18.66 10.37 19.81
C ARG A 232 -17.86 9.12 19.41
N CYS A 233 -16.87 9.24 18.52
CA CYS A 233 -15.94 8.15 18.18
C CYS A 233 -15.27 7.57 19.42
N LYS A 234 -14.74 8.41 20.30
CA LYS A 234 -14.12 7.97 21.55
C LYS A 234 -15.08 7.14 22.40
N GLU A 235 -16.31 7.59 22.61
CA GLU A 235 -17.31 6.84 23.37
C GLU A 235 -17.61 5.46 22.75
N LEU A 236 -17.79 5.44 21.41
CA LEU A 236 -18.02 4.21 20.67
C LEU A 236 -16.84 3.23 20.81
N LEU A 237 -15.63 3.72 20.67
CA LEU A 237 -14.40 2.88 20.73
C LEU A 237 -14.11 2.36 22.14
N ILE A 238 -14.38 3.15 23.21
CA ILE A 238 -14.30 2.68 24.60
C ILE A 238 -15.30 1.54 24.84
N ARG A 239 -16.55 1.71 24.38
CA ARG A 239 -17.54 0.64 24.44
C ARG A 239 -17.12 -0.58 23.64
N GLN A 240 -16.66 -0.40 22.40
CA GLN A 240 -16.19 -1.47 21.54
C GLN A 240 -15.07 -2.30 22.17
N LYS A 241 -14.09 -1.66 22.83
CA LYS A 241 -12.97 -2.34 23.49
C LYS A 241 -13.45 -3.46 24.41
N GLY A 242 -14.55 -3.25 25.14
CA GLY A 242 -15.16 -4.25 26.01
C GLY A 242 -15.86 -5.40 25.26
N LEU A 243 -16.05 -5.30 23.96
CA LEU A 243 -16.69 -6.31 23.12
C LEU A 243 -15.67 -7.21 22.39
N LEU A 244 -14.45 -6.70 22.18
CA LEU A 244 -13.45 -7.38 21.37
C LEU A 244 -12.81 -8.57 22.10
N VAL A 245 -12.46 -9.60 21.32
CA VAL A 245 -11.51 -10.65 21.74
C VAL A 245 -10.12 -10.05 21.84
N THR A 246 -9.72 -9.32 20.81
CA THR A 246 -8.41 -8.64 20.70
C THR A 246 -8.44 -7.61 19.59
N ARG A 247 -7.41 -6.76 19.59
CA ARG A 247 -6.99 -6.01 18.39
C ARG A 247 -5.80 -6.74 17.78
N TRP A 248 -5.94 -7.15 16.52
CA TRP A 248 -4.88 -7.90 15.84
C TRP A 248 -3.83 -6.96 15.24
N ASN A 249 -2.56 -7.38 15.30
CA ASN A 249 -1.43 -6.66 14.70
C ASN A 249 -0.99 -7.27 13.37
N ASP A 250 -1.34 -8.53 13.12
CA ASP A 250 -0.96 -9.29 11.94
C ASP A 250 -2.14 -10.16 11.45
N GLU A 251 -2.21 -10.38 10.15
CA GLU A 251 -3.28 -11.15 9.52
C GLU A 251 -3.29 -12.62 9.95
N ASP A 252 -2.15 -13.21 10.23
CA ASP A 252 -2.04 -14.61 10.65
C ASP A 252 -2.75 -14.84 11.98
N THR A 253 -2.64 -13.86 12.89
CA THR A 253 -3.35 -13.89 14.17
C THR A 253 -4.87 -13.83 13.95
N LEU A 254 -5.36 -12.92 13.10
CA LEU A 254 -6.78 -12.82 12.80
C LEU A 254 -7.28 -14.09 12.11
N GLU A 255 -6.55 -14.61 11.12
CA GLU A 255 -6.95 -15.81 10.40
C GLU A 255 -7.09 -17.01 11.33
N ARG A 256 -6.15 -17.21 12.26
CA ARG A 256 -6.25 -18.28 13.27
C ARG A 256 -7.49 -18.15 14.14
N LEU A 257 -7.85 -16.93 14.57
CA LEU A 257 -9.02 -16.68 15.40
C LEU A 257 -10.33 -16.93 14.64
N LEU A 258 -10.40 -16.51 13.38
CA LEU A 258 -11.55 -16.80 12.50
C LEU A 258 -11.70 -18.30 12.25
N ARG A 259 -10.61 -19.00 11.90
CA ARG A 259 -10.60 -20.45 11.66
C ARG A 259 -10.96 -21.25 12.90
N ALA A 260 -10.59 -20.78 14.07
CA ALA A 260 -10.95 -21.40 15.35
C ALA A 260 -12.40 -21.11 15.78
N GLY A 261 -13.13 -20.24 15.05
CA GLY A 261 -14.49 -19.84 15.41
C GLY A 261 -14.57 -18.97 16.68
N VAL A 262 -13.45 -18.44 17.14
CA VAL A 262 -13.38 -17.51 18.28
C VAL A 262 -13.87 -16.14 17.86
N VAL A 263 -13.39 -15.62 16.71
CA VAL A 263 -13.87 -14.39 16.09
C VAL A 263 -14.92 -14.74 15.04
N TRP A 264 -16.05 -14.04 15.06
CA TRP A 264 -17.14 -14.18 14.10
C TRP A 264 -17.20 -13.03 13.10
N ALA A 265 -16.70 -11.87 13.49
CA ALA A 265 -16.61 -10.70 12.61
C ALA A 265 -15.37 -9.86 12.91
N SER A 266 -14.71 -9.42 11.85
CA SER A 266 -13.58 -8.47 11.91
C SER A 266 -13.47 -7.70 10.60
N PRO A 267 -13.12 -6.41 10.62
CA PRO A 267 -12.66 -5.73 9.42
C PRO A 267 -11.30 -6.30 9.00
N GLU A 268 -11.10 -6.42 7.69
CA GLU A 268 -9.83 -6.83 7.06
C GLU A 268 -9.86 -6.53 5.55
N TRP A 269 -8.77 -6.85 4.83
CA TRP A 269 -8.53 -6.51 3.42
C TRP A 269 -9.07 -7.53 2.40
N SER A 270 -10.01 -8.40 2.78
CA SER A 270 -10.55 -9.52 2.01
C SER A 270 -9.62 -10.72 1.78
N GLY A 271 -8.33 -10.61 2.07
CA GLY A 271 -7.37 -11.69 1.84
C GLY A 271 -7.62 -12.93 2.70
N ILE A 272 -7.94 -12.73 3.97
CA ILE A 272 -8.26 -13.82 4.91
C ILE A 272 -9.57 -14.48 4.53
N TYR A 273 -10.61 -13.67 4.21
CA TYR A 273 -11.88 -14.17 3.69
C TYR A 273 -11.65 -15.13 2.52
N ARG A 274 -10.90 -14.70 1.51
CA ARG A 274 -10.66 -15.50 0.31
C ARG A 274 -10.00 -16.84 0.64
N ARG A 275 -8.97 -16.86 1.50
CA ARG A 275 -8.28 -18.09 1.90
C ARG A 275 -9.24 -19.08 2.60
N ILE A 276 -10.02 -18.60 3.54
CA ILE A 276 -10.98 -19.45 4.28
C ILE A 276 -12.11 -19.90 3.35
N HIS A 277 -12.59 -19.03 2.48
CA HIS A 277 -13.66 -19.34 1.53
C HIS A 277 -13.21 -20.38 0.49
N PHE A 278 -11.97 -20.29 -0.01
CA PHE A 278 -11.42 -21.32 -0.89
C PHE A 278 -11.32 -22.69 -0.21
N ASP A 279 -10.89 -22.73 1.05
CA ASP A 279 -10.89 -23.98 1.82
C ASP A 279 -12.30 -24.53 2.01
N HIS A 280 -13.29 -23.66 2.15
CA HIS A 280 -14.71 -24.10 2.20
C HIS A 280 -15.15 -24.72 0.86
N LEU A 281 -14.88 -24.04 -0.26
CA LEU A 281 -15.22 -24.55 -1.60
C LEU A 281 -14.50 -25.87 -1.93
N ASP A 282 -13.28 -26.04 -1.43
CA ASP A 282 -12.48 -27.26 -1.60
C ASP A 282 -12.88 -28.38 -0.60
N GLY A 283 -13.87 -28.15 0.27
CA GLY A 283 -14.31 -29.11 1.29
C GLY A 283 -13.35 -29.32 2.46
N LYS A 284 -12.35 -28.45 2.62
CA LYS A 284 -11.33 -28.50 3.68
C LYS A 284 -11.77 -27.78 4.97
N SER A 285 -12.73 -26.88 4.87
CA SER A 285 -13.27 -26.12 6.01
C SER A 285 -14.80 -26.09 5.99
N PRO A 286 -15.48 -26.28 7.13
CA PRO A 286 -16.94 -26.13 7.22
C PRO A 286 -17.37 -24.66 7.29
N LEU A 287 -16.44 -23.71 7.50
CA LEU A 287 -16.75 -22.30 7.77
C LEU A 287 -17.33 -21.61 6.55
N LYS A 288 -18.48 -20.97 6.73
CA LYS A 288 -19.13 -20.15 5.71
C LYS A 288 -18.87 -18.69 6.00
N MET A 289 -17.90 -18.16 5.31
CA MET A 289 -17.50 -16.76 5.45
C MET A 289 -18.07 -15.92 4.31
N ARG A 290 -18.36 -14.66 4.60
CA ARG A 290 -18.69 -13.61 3.65
C ARG A 290 -17.81 -12.40 3.94
N HIS A 291 -17.43 -11.68 2.91
CA HIS A 291 -16.80 -10.37 3.06
C HIS A 291 -17.78 -9.29 2.60
N VAL A 292 -18.09 -8.35 3.47
CA VAL A 292 -18.95 -7.21 3.17
C VAL A 292 -18.04 -6.05 2.79
N LEU A 293 -17.90 -5.85 1.49
CA LEU A 293 -17.00 -4.82 0.94
C LEU A 293 -17.45 -3.41 1.33
N LYS A 294 -18.77 -3.16 1.30
CA LYS A 294 -19.36 -1.85 1.57
C LYS A 294 -20.56 -2.01 2.52
N PRO A 295 -20.42 -1.65 3.80
CA PRO A 295 -21.55 -1.52 4.73
C PRO A 295 -22.55 -0.44 4.31
N ALA A 296 -23.76 -0.48 4.87
CA ALA A 296 -24.85 0.43 4.51
C ALA A 296 -24.51 1.92 4.78
N GLU A 297 -23.78 2.20 5.84
CA GLU A 297 -23.35 3.56 6.21
C GLU A 297 -22.13 4.04 5.40
N GLY A 298 -21.56 3.17 4.55
CA GLY A 298 -20.31 3.35 3.83
C GLY A 298 -19.18 2.55 4.46
N GLY A 299 -18.09 2.41 3.74
CA GLY A 299 -16.90 1.67 4.17
C GLY A 299 -15.63 2.40 3.82
N LEU A 300 -14.50 1.88 4.27
CA LEU A 300 -13.19 2.39 3.89
C LEU A 300 -12.70 1.63 2.65
N GLY A 301 -12.00 2.33 1.77
CA GLY A 301 -11.44 1.74 0.56
C GLY A 301 -10.12 2.36 0.16
N TRP A 302 -9.47 1.72 -0.78
CA TRP A 302 -8.18 2.15 -1.29
C TRP A 302 -8.03 1.80 -2.77
N VAL A 303 -7.26 2.61 -3.46
CA VAL A 303 -6.68 2.30 -4.76
C VAL A 303 -5.20 2.57 -4.63
N ASP A 304 -4.38 1.53 -4.78
CA ASP A 304 -2.94 1.70 -4.88
C ASP A 304 -2.60 2.34 -6.21
N GLN A 305 -1.69 3.30 -6.19
CA GLN A 305 -1.40 4.15 -7.32
C GLN A 305 0.11 4.32 -7.49
N TRP A 306 0.61 4.21 -8.72
CA TRP A 306 1.98 4.51 -9.08
C TRP A 306 2.14 5.99 -9.41
N SER A 307 3.09 6.65 -8.75
CA SER A 307 3.52 8.03 -9.07
C SER A 307 5.00 8.08 -9.38
N ILE A 308 5.42 9.01 -10.25
CA ILE A 308 6.82 9.29 -10.56
C ILE A 308 7.30 10.39 -9.63
N THR A 309 8.43 10.20 -8.95
CA THR A 309 8.95 11.22 -8.02
C THR A 309 9.49 12.42 -8.79
N SER A 310 9.46 13.58 -8.15
CA SER A 310 10.01 14.84 -8.74
C SER A 310 11.53 14.83 -8.89
N GLY A 311 12.22 13.84 -8.32
CA GLY A 311 13.66 13.65 -8.48
C GLY A 311 14.09 13.07 -9.83
N VAL A 312 13.15 12.49 -10.60
CA VAL A 312 13.43 11.98 -11.95
C VAL A 312 13.49 13.12 -12.95
N THR A 313 14.71 13.60 -13.23
CA THR A 313 14.95 14.71 -14.16
C THR A 313 15.62 14.26 -15.46
N ASP A 314 16.18 13.06 -15.48
CA ASP A 314 16.77 12.46 -16.66
C ASP A 314 15.68 11.89 -17.59
N SER A 315 15.74 12.18 -18.89
CA SER A 315 14.70 11.82 -19.85
C SER A 315 14.62 10.31 -20.13
N GLU A 316 15.76 9.60 -20.12
CA GLU A 316 15.79 8.16 -20.31
C GLU A 316 15.19 7.44 -19.09
N LYS A 317 15.55 7.92 -17.90
CA LYS A 317 14.96 7.40 -16.65
C LYS A 317 13.46 7.69 -16.56
N LEU A 318 13.01 8.85 -17.01
CA LEU A 318 11.57 9.18 -17.07
C LEU A 318 10.81 8.28 -18.04
N GLU A 319 11.42 7.93 -19.16
CA GLU A 319 10.85 6.95 -20.10
C GLU A 319 10.69 5.58 -19.42
N VAL A 320 11.75 5.05 -18.84
CA VAL A 320 11.74 3.75 -18.14
C VAL A 320 10.76 3.75 -16.96
N ALA A 321 10.56 4.87 -16.28
CA ALA A 321 9.56 4.98 -15.22
C ALA A 321 8.13 4.83 -15.77
N HIS A 322 7.80 5.40 -16.93
CA HIS A 322 6.52 5.19 -17.59
C HIS A 322 6.37 3.76 -18.12
N GLU A 323 7.44 3.18 -18.71
CA GLU A 323 7.44 1.78 -19.15
C GLU A 323 7.20 0.83 -17.99
N TRP A 324 7.78 1.07 -16.81
CA TRP A 324 7.49 0.30 -15.60
C TRP A 324 6.01 0.35 -15.22
N ILE A 325 5.42 1.56 -15.16
CA ILE A 325 4.00 1.71 -14.86
C ILE A 325 3.14 0.97 -15.90
N ASN A 326 3.43 1.17 -17.19
CA ASN A 326 2.72 0.52 -18.27
C ASN A 326 2.85 -1.01 -18.22
N PHE A 327 4.07 -1.52 -17.97
CA PHE A 327 4.33 -2.95 -17.79
C PHE A 327 3.52 -3.51 -16.61
N ARG A 328 3.49 -2.81 -15.46
CA ARG A 328 2.70 -3.22 -14.29
C ARG A 328 1.21 -3.29 -14.58
N LEU A 329 0.69 -2.44 -15.47
CA LEU A 329 -0.71 -2.43 -15.91
C LEU A 329 -1.04 -3.47 -16.99
N SER A 330 -0.08 -4.27 -17.46
CA SER A 330 -0.40 -5.30 -18.44
C SER A 330 -1.29 -6.38 -17.82
N ARG A 331 -2.19 -6.95 -18.62
CA ARG A 331 -3.14 -7.99 -18.17
C ARG A 331 -2.43 -9.22 -17.60
N GLU A 332 -1.31 -9.65 -18.20
CA GLU A 332 -0.53 -10.79 -17.71
C GLU A 332 0.06 -10.52 -16.33
N ASN A 333 0.60 -9.31 -16.11
CA ASN A 333 1.16 -8.95 -14.82
C ASN A 333 0.06 -8.81 -13.76
N MET A 334 -1.07 -8.21 -14.11
CA MET A 334 -2.19 -8.05 -13.19
C MET A 334 -2.89 -9.38 -12.87
N LYS A 335 -2.92 -10.33 -13.81
CA LYS A 335 -3.30 -11.73 -13.52
C LYS A 335 -2.37 -12.35 -12.47
N THR A 336 -1.05 -12.18 -12.62
CA THR A 336 -0.07 -12.68 -11.65
C THR A 336 -0.29 -12.05 -10.28
N VAL A 337 -0.49 -10.73 -10.20
CA VAL A 337 -0.83 -10.01 -8.96
C VAL A 337 -2.10 -10.57 -8.33
N ALA A 338 -3.17 -10.78 -9.10
CA ALA A 338 -4.42 -11.33 -8.61
C ALA A 338 -4.26 -12.75 -8.02
N MET A 339 -3.47 -13.60 -8.67
CA MET A 339 -3.34 -15.00 -8.27
C MET A 339 -2.31 -15.22 -7.17
N GLU A 340 -1.18 -14.51 -7.18
CA GLU A 340 -0.07 -14.74 -6.25
C GLU A 340 -0.15 -13.85 -5.01
N ILE A 341 -0.45 -12.56 -5.20
CA ILE A 341 -0.62 -11.63 -4.08
C ILE A 341 -2.05 -11.66 -3.57
N GLY A 342 -3.01 -11.75 -4.50
CA GLY A 342 -4.44 -11.79 -4.19
C GLY A 342 -5.07 -10.43 -3.96
N TRP A 343 -4.54 -9.38 -4.56
CA TRP A 343 -5.18 -8.07 -4.62
C TRP A 343 -5.98 -7.91 -5.90
N ALA A 344 -7.09 -7.19 -5.82
CA ALA A 344 -7.96 -6.95 -6.95
C ALA A 344 -7.29 -5.96 -7.93
N PRO A 345 -7.00 -6.36 -9.18
CA PRO A 345 -6.47 -5.47 -10.19
C PRO A 345 -7.48 -4.38 -10.56
N THR A 346 -6.97 -3.19 -10.92
CA THR A 346 -7.77 -2.18 -11.61
C THR A 346 -7.92 -2.46 -13.11
N VAL A 347 -7.17 -3.42 -13.63
CA VAL A 347 -7.19 -3.90 -15.02
C VAL A 347 -8.15 -5.09 -15.16
N ASP A 348 -8.93 -5.12 -16.24
CA ASP A 348 -9.86 -6.22 -16.51
C ASP A 348 -9.13 -7.50 -16.93
N VAL A 349 -9.05 -8.43 -16.00
CA VAL A 349 -8.44 -9.77 -16.17
C VAL A 349 -9.44 -10.90 -15.89
N ARG A 350 -10.75 -10.61 -15.87
CA ARG A 350 -11.79 -11.57 -15.48
C ARG A 350 -11.79 -12.83 -16.34
N ASP A 351 -11.56 -12.70 -17.63
CA ASP A 351 -11.48 -13.83 -18.58
C ASP A 351 -10.18 -14.66 -18.44
N MET A 352 -9.21 -14.19 -17.67
CA MET A 352 -7.94 -14.85 -17.43
C MET A 352 -7.88 -15.56 -16.07
N LEU A 353 -8.87 -15.35 -15.20
CA LEU A 353 -8.92 -15.86 -13.83
C LEU A 353 -9.97 -16.96 -13.67
N PRO A 354 -9.75 -17.94 -12.77
CA PRO A 354 -10.82 -18.81 -12.31
C PRO A 354 -11.94 -18.00 -11.66
N GLU A 355 -13.20 -18.40 -11.87
CA GLU A 355 -14.41 -17.69 -11.38
C GLU A 355 -14.32 -17.33 -9.89
N ARG A 356 -13.86 -18.25 -9.04
CA ARG A 356 -13.69 -18.01 -7.60
C ARG A 356 -12.76 -16.83 -7.26
N TYR A 357 -11.79 -16.49 -8.13
CA TYR A 357 -10.96 -15.29 -7.97
C TYR A 357 -11.72 -14.05 -8.39
N VAL A 358 -12.45 -14.12 -9.52
CA VAL A 358 -13.28 -13.00 -9.99
C VAL A 358 -14.29 -12.58 -8.93
N GLU A 359 -14.95 -13.56 -8.28
CA GLU A 359 -15.92 -13.34 -7.20
C GLU A 359 -15.27 -12.77 -5.95
N THR A 360 -14.20 -13.39 -5.45
CA THR A 360 -13.58 -13.02 -4.16
C THR A 360 -12.64 -11.81 -4.25
N LEU A 361 -12.29 -11.36 -5.44
CA LEU A 361 -11.62 -10.10 -5.73
C LEU A 361 -12.60 -8.99 -6.16
N PHE A 362 -13.91 -9.26 -6.13
CA PHE A 362 -14.97 -8.30 -6.44
C PHE A 362 -14.84 -7.64 -7.83
N LEU A 363 -14.27 -8.36 -8.82
CA LEU A 363 -14.00 -7.80 -10.14
C LEU A 363 -15.27 -7.53 -10.97
N ASN A 364 -16.42 -8.06 -10.55
CA ASN A 364 -17.73 -7.73 -11.10
C ASN A 364 -18.41 -6.56 -10.36
N GLU A 365 -17.79 -6.04 -9.30
CA GLU A 365 -18.36 -5.03 -8.40
C GLU A 365 -17.47 -3.77 -8.32
N THR A 366 -16.67 -3.49 -9.36
CA THR A 366 -15.68 -2.39 -9.37
C THR A 366 -16.28 -1.03 -9.06
N ALA A 367 -17.55 -0.80 -9.44
CA ALA A 367 -18.29 0.41 -9.11
C ALA A 367 -18.49 0.63 -7.60
N ALA A 368 -18.28 -0.39 -6.76
CA ALA A 368 -18.34 -0.25 -5.31
C ALA A 368 -17.31 0.77 -4.77
N ILE A 369 -16.19 0.96 -5.50
CA ILE A 369 -15.14 1.93 -5.13
C ILE A 369 -15.69 3.35 -4.92
N HIS A 370 -16.72 3.75 -5.68
CA HIS A 370 -17.34 5.08 -5.58
C HIS A 370 -18.16 5.30 -4.29
N GLY A 371 -18.49 4.22 -3.59
CA GLY A 371 -19.18 4.28 -2.31
C GLY A 371 -18.29 4.00 -1.11
N LEU A 372 -16.96 3.92 -1.32
CA LEU A 372 -15.98 3.74 -0.27
C LEU A 372 -15.23 5.05 -0.01
N TYR A 373 -15.07 5.39 1.26
CA TYR A 373 -14.22 6.50 1.68
C TYR A 373 -12.76 6.10 1.52
N GLN A 374 -12.06 6.78 0.61
CA GLN A 374 -10.67 6.48 0.33
C GLN A 374 -9.77 6.83 1.52
N PHE A 375 -8.76 6.03 1.78
CA PHE A 375 -7.76 6.30 2.81
C PHE A 375 -7.13 7.67 2.63
N ASP A 376 -6.99 8.39 3.75
CA ASP A 376 -6.47 9.75 3.80
C ASP A 376 -5.68 9.96 5.11
N ALA A 377 -4.93 11.04 5.16
CA ALA A 377 -4.31 11.48 6.40
C ALA A 377 -5.35 12.13 7.31
N PRO A 378 -5.39 11.80 8.61
CA PRO A 378 -6.25 12.51 9.55
C PRO A 378 -6.01 14.02 9.52
N SER A 379 -7.07 14.81 9.46
CA SER A 379 -6.97 16.28 9.48
C SER A 379 -6.37 16.85 10.77
N SER A 380 -6.37 16.09 11.85
CA SER A 380 -5.84 16.45 13.17
C SER A 380 -5.15 15.26 13.83
N PRO A 381 -3.95 14.83 13.34
CA PRO A 381 -3.27 13.62 13.82
C PRO A 381 -3.08 13.57 15.33
N GLU A 382 -2.66 14.69 15.96
CA GLU A 382 -2.44 14.74 17.42
C GLU A 382 -3.74 14.53 18.23
N LYS A 383 -4.91 14.98 17.69
CA LYS A 383 -6.20 14.71 18.32
C LYS A 383 -6.54 13.23 18.24
N TRP A 384 -6.29 12.60 17.12
CA TRP A 384 -6.55 11.18 16.91
C TRP A 384 -5.68 10.30 17.80
N GLU A 385 -4.37 10.56 17.87
CA GLU A 385 -3.44 9.86 18.75
C GLU A 385 -3.83 9.98 20.21
N ARG A 386 -4.24 11.19 20.65
CA ARG A 386 -4.73 11.42 22.01
C ARG A 386 -5.99 10.60 22.29
N ILE A 387 -6.98 10.63 21.40
CA ILE A 387 -8.23 9.89 21.56
C ILE A 387 -7.92 8.39 21.64
N TRP A 388 -7.05 7.89 20.77
CA TRP A 388 -6.65 6.49 20.80
C TRP A 388 -5.98 6.11 22.12
N SER A 389 -5.09 6.93 22.61
CA SER A 389 -4.44 6.74 23.93
C SER A 389 -5.46 6.69 25.08
N GLU A 390 -6.48 7.55 25.03
CA GLU A 390 -7.58 7.56 26.01
C GLU A 390 -8.45 6.30 25.90
N VAL A 391 -8.73 5.83 24.70
CA VAL A 391 -9.45 4.55 24.45
C VAL A 391 -8.66 3.37 24.99
N GLU A 392 -7.34 3.33 24.76
CA GLU A 392 -6.51 2.23 25.24
C GLU A 392 -6.33 2.25 26.78
N ALA A 393 -6.44 3.40 27.41
CA ALA A 393 -6.36 3.54 28.85
C ALA A 393 -7.67 3.23 29.60
N ALA A 394 -8.83 3.31 28.93
CA ALA A 394 -10.15 3.04 29.49
C ALA A 394 -10.42 1.52 29.60
#